data_954ba2b61829e9d1ceca364cd6b62c38
#
_entry.id   954ba2b61829e9d1ceca364cd6b62c38
#
_cell.length_a   1.000
_cell.length_b   1.000
_cell.length_c   1.000
_cell.angle_alpha   90.00
_cell.angle_beta   90.00
_cell.angle_gamma   90.00
#
_symmetry.space_group_name_H-M   'P 1'
#
loop_
_entity.id
_entity.type
_entity.pdbx_description
1 polymer ?
#
loop_
_entity_poly.entity_id
_entity_poly.type
_entity_poly.pdbx_seq_one_letter_code
_entity_poly.pdbx_strand_id
1 'polypeptide(L)'
;TVMDIVNQYDASFCEDKSAEQWYRDFWKSLSGKSNIFNLNYDNTIENSLGEYEDGFPPIKDGEDYSRFSARRYYENSRGVSTIAHLHGQILFCEAREYPFDYSMRDMVKNRDYKTACKNRGGGQFPPSNQAKEEYLQPEIVSGLRKTEKMTFAPNNVYLSDLARKVIENNRLMIIGYSFGDLYLNEIMGLGMAAHGDDFKVVIIDKFPSYINSYISWFQHLTHGCNPEEFIFVSRLAKDRLFFEIGQDEHPLIFEDYSIPVVSKNGKLMMCINGFKDAVVNHKETILEFLWQ
;
A
#
# COMPACT_ATOMS: atom_id res chain seq x y z
N THR A 1 3.51 14.74 -16.21
CA THR A 1 2.39 13.92 -15.69
C THR A 1 2.66 13.51 -14.24
N VAL A 2 1.66 12.94 -13.56
CA VAL A 2 1.84 12.36 -12.20
C VAL A 2 2.95 11.29 -12.23
N MET A 3 2.98 10.48 -13.27
CA MET A 3 3.98 9.42 -13.42
C MET A 3 5.41 9.97 -13.55
N ASP A 4 5.59 11.13 -14.19
CA ASP A 4 6.92 11.77 -14.28
C ASP A 4 7.40 12.27 -12.92
N ILE A 5 6.49 12.79 -12.09
CA ILE A 5 6.79 13.22 -10.72
C ILE A 5 7.20 12.02 -9.87
N VAL A 6 6.44 10.92 -9.92
CA VAL A 6 6.76 9.68 -9.20
C VAL A 6 8.12 9.13 -9.65
N ASN A 7 8.39 9.11 -10.98
CA ASN A 7 9.68 8.66 -11.48
C ASN A 7 10.85 9.55 -11.04
N GLN A 8 10.66 10.88 -10.99
CA GLN A 8 11.69 11.78 -10.46
C GLN A 8 12.00 11.50 -8.99
N TYR A 9 10.96 11.21 -8.21
CA TYR A 9 11.12 10.81 -6.81
C TYR A 9 11.90 9.49 -6.68
N ASP A 10 11.51 8.46 -7.43
CA ASP A 10 12.20 7.16 -7.46
C ASP A 10 13.67 7.29 -7.87
N ALA A 11 13.95 8.10 -8.91
CA ALA A 11 15.31 8.35 -9.38
C ALA A 11 16.15 9.02 -8.30
N SER A 12 15.66 10.09 -7.68
CA SER A 12 16.33 10.77 -6.57
C SER A 12 16.58 9.84 -5.39
N PHE A 13 15.62 8.99 -5.05
CA PHE A 13 15.77 8.00 -3.99
C PHE A 13 16.84 6.94 -4.30
N CYS A 14 17.00 6.56 -5.57
CA CYS A 14 18.01 5.60 -6.00
C CYS A 14 19.42 6.22 -6.07
N GLU A 15 19.52 7.49 -6.49
CA GLU A 15 20.82 8.20 -6.64
C GLU A 15 21.46 8.49 -5.30
N ASP A 16 20.72 8.98 -4.31
CA ASP A 16 21.23 9.26 -2.98
C ASP A 16 20.92 8.10 -2.01
N LYS A 17 21.84 7.14 -1.96
CA LYS A 17 21.71 5.99 -1.05
C LYS A 17 21.83 6.35 0.44
N SER A 18 22.37 7.50 0.78
CA SER A 18 22.51 7.98 2.16
C SER A 18 21.25 8.73 2.61
N ALA A 19 20.58 9.41 1.70
CA ALA A 19 19.28 9.96 1.97
C ALA A 19 18.29 8.83 2.29
N GLU A 20 17.47 9.03 3.28
CA GLU A 20 16.44 8.07 3.66
C GLU A 20 16.99 6.68 4.09
N GLN A 21 18.22 6.62 4.66
CA GLN A 21 18.80 5.35 5.14
C GLN A 21 17.91 4.67 6.17
N TRP A 22 17.26 5.43 7.05
CA TRP A 22 16.28 4.95 8.01
C TRP A 22 15.14 4.16 7.34
N TYR A 23 14.67 4.62 6.17
CA TYR A 23 13.61 3.98 5.39
C TYR A 23 14.08 2.64 4.83
N ARG A 24 15.29 2.62 4.25
CA ARG A 24 15.90 1.39 3.70
C ARG A 24 16.14 0.35 4.80
N ASP A 25 16.65 0.77 5.95
CA ASP A 25 16.93 -0.12 7.08
C ASP A 25 15.65 -0.69 7.68
N PHE A 26 14.58 0.10 7.71
CA PHE A 26 13.27 -0.39 8.13
C PHE A 26 12.78 -1.54 7.22
N TRP A 27 12.69 -1.29 5.92
CA TRP A 27 12.20 -2.32 4.99
C TRP A 27 13.11 -3.55 4.94
N LYS A 28 14.43 -3.38 4.97
CA LYS A 28 15.38 -4.50 5.10
C LYS A 28 15.13 -5.34 6.35
N SER A 29 14.77 -4.73 7.47
CA SER A 29 14.50 -5.46 8.71
C SER A 29 13.24 -6.33 8.63
N LEU A 30 12.35 -6.06 7.68
CA LEU A 30 11.13 -6.82 7.40
C LEU A 30 11.30 -7.81 6.23
N SER A 31 12.46 -7.86 5.58
CA SER A 31 12.73 -8.76 4.46
C SER A 31 12.53 -10.23 4.86
N GLY A 32 11.87 -10.99 4.00
CA GLY A 32 11.52 -12.39 4.22
C GLY A 32 10.43 -12.64 5.28
N LYS A 33 9.84 -11.57 5.87
CA LYS A 33 8.91 -11.68 6.99
C LYS A 33 7.57 -10.98 6.77
N SER A 34 7.44 -10.21 5.68
CA SER A 34 6.28 -9.34 5.48
C SER A 34 5.57 -9.59 4.16
N ASN A 35 4.26 -9.39 4.17
CA ASN A 35 3.45 -9.26 2.97
C ASN A 35 3.05 -7.79 2.86
N ILE A 36 3.49 -7.11 1.82
CA ILE A 36 3.35 -5.67 1.65
C ILE A 36 2.32 -5.39 0.56
N PHE A 37 1.30 -4.61 0.91
CA PHE A 37 0.25 -4.19 0.00
C PHE A 37 0.37 -2.68 -0.19
N ASN A 38 1.00 -2.28 -1.30
CA ASN A 38 1.33 -0.89 -1.59
C ASN A 38 0.21 -0.21 -2.38
N LEU A 39 -0.20 0.98 -1.94
CA LEU A 39 -1.17 1.83 -2.63
C LEU A 39 -0.49 2.93 -3.45
N ASN A 40 0.81 3.14 -3.24
CA ASN A 40 1.61 4.10 -3.98
C ASN A 40 2.09 3.49 -5.31
N TYR A 41 2.46 4.37 -6.22
CA TYR A 41 2.90 3.99 -7.57
C TYR A 41 4.41 3.89 -7.72
N ASP A 42 5.18 4.28 -6.69
CA ASP A 42 6.65 4.29 -6.67
C ASP A 42 7.24 2.91 -6.37
N ASN A 43 8.57 2.78 -6.59
CA ASN A 43 9.34 1.55 -6.35
C ASN A 43 10.28 1.65 -5.15
N THR A 44 10.06 2.57 -4.23
CA THR A 44 10.99 2.82 -3.12
C THR A 44 11.09 1.65 -2.15
N ILE A 45 10.01 0.91 -1.95
CA ILE A 45 9.98 -0.29 -1.10
C ILE A 45 10.82 -1.40 -1.75
N GLU A 46 10.61 -1.69 -3.03
CA GLU A 46 11.35 -2.68 -3.79
C GLU A 46 12.84 -2.40 -3.79
N ASN A 47 13.21 -1.14 -4.03
CA ASN A 47 14.61 -0.69 -4.00
C ASN A 47 15.24 -0.80 -2.60
N SER A 48 14.44 -0.97 -1.56
CA SER A 48 14.89 -1.09 -0.17
C SER A 48 14.94 -2.54 0.31
N LEU A 49 14.02 -3.40 -0.12
CA LEU A 49 13.94 -4.81 0.32
C LEU A 49 15.05 -5.69 -0.25
N GLY A 50 15.40 -5.51 -1.51
CA GLY A 50 16.32 -6.38 -2.24
C GLY A 50 15.63 -7.59 -2.85
N GLU A 51 15.31 -8.62 -2.07
CA GLU A 51 14.56 -9.80 -2.55
C GLU A 51 13.08 -9.70 -2.18
N TYR A 52 12.24 -9.85 -3.20
CA TYR A 52 10.78 -9.88 -3.04
C TYR A 52 10.12 -10.66 -4.20
N GLU A 53 8.87 -11.03 -4.02
CA GLU A 53 8.04 -11.62 -5.07
C GLU A 53 6.81 -10.74 -5.32
N ASP A 54 6.58 -10.36 -6.58
CA ASP A 54 5.45 -9.55 -7.02
C ASP A 54 4.63 -10.21 -8.15
N GLY A 55 5.02 -11.43 -8.54
CA GLY A 55 4.39 -12.17 -9.62
C GLY A 55 5.00 -11.91 -11.00
N PHE A 56 5.95 -10.99 -11.10
CA PHE A 56 6.67 -10.75 -12.35
C PHE A 56 8.04 -11.45 -12.34
N PRO A 57 8.31 -12.36 -13.28
CA PRO A 57 9.63 -12.98 -13.39
C PRO A 57 10.70 -11.93 -13.70
N PRO A 58 11.98 -12.20 -13.34
CA PRO A 58 13.08 -11.34 -13.73
C PRO A 58 13.10 -11.13 -15.24
N ILE A 59 13.30 -9.88 -15.67
CA ILE A 59 13.35 -9.51 -17.07
C ILE A 59 14.70 -10.02 -17.64
N LYS A 60 14.63 -10.86 -18.68
CA LYS A 60 15.81 -11.44 -19.31
C LYS A 60 16.58 -10.40 -20.12
N ASP A 61 17.85 -10.70 -20.39
CA ASP A 61 18.66 -9.84 -21.25
C ASP A 61 18.06 -9.74 -22.64
N GLY A 62 17.92 -8.51 -23.13
CA GLY A 62 17.31 -8.21 -24.41
C GLY A 62 15.79 -8.08 -24.40
N GLU A 63 15.12 -8.42 -23.30
CA GLU A 63 13.67 -8.19 -23.12
C GLU A 63 13.41 -6.82 -22.46
N ASP A 64 12.36 -6.13 -22.85
CA ASP A 64 11.95 -4.83 -22.31
C ASP A 64 11.02 -4.95 -21.10
N TYR A 65 10.33 -6.07 -20.95
CA TYR A 65 9.34 -6.31 -19.88
C TYR A 65 9.19 -7.80 -19.56
N SER A 66 8.52 -8.08 -18.45
CA SER A 66 8.05 -9.43 -18.08
C SER A 66 6.54 -9.41 -17.85
N ARG A 67 5.89 -10.58 -18.00
CA ARG A 67 4.45 -10.76 -17.84
C ARG A 67 4.12 -11.24 -16.44
N PHE A 68 2.99 -10.76 -15.89
CA PHE A 68 2.48 -11.22 -14.61
C PHE A 68 2.12 -12.72 -14.66
N SER A 69 2.45 -13.43 -13.59
CA SER A 69 2.10 -14.82 -13.36
C SER A 69 1.53 -15.02 -11.96
N ALA A 70 0.24 -15.24 -11.87
CA ALA A 70 -0.41 -15.54 -10.60
C ALA A 70 0.15 -16.83 -9.95
N ARG A 71 0.46 -17.84 -10.78
CA ARG A 71 1.08 -19.08 -10.32
C ARG A 71 2.42 -18.79 -9.63
N ARG A 72 3.30 -18.01 -10.29
CA ARG A 72 4.60 -17.61 -9.73
C ARG A 72 4.43 -16.86 -8.41
N TYR A 73 3.50 -15.89 -8.36
CA TYR A 73 3.22 -15.10 -7.16
C TYR A 73 2.92 -15.99 -5.95
N TYR A 74 2.04 -16.99 -6.11
CA TYR A 74 1.67 -17.89 -5.02
C TYR A 74 2.72 -18.96 -4.70
N GLU A 75 3.42 -19.50 -5.69
CA GLU A 75 4.43 -20.54 -5.49
C GLU A 75 5.69 -20.00 -4.80
N ASN A 76 6.12 -18.79 -5.19
CA ASN A 76 7.37 -18.20 -4.69
C ASN A 76 7.18 -17.32 -3.45
N SER A 77 5.95 -17.04 -3.01
CA SER A 77 5.68 -16.20 -1.83
C SER A 77 6.09 -16.84 -0.49
N ARG A 78 6.56 -18.09 -0.51
CA ARG A 78 6.96 -18.80 0.71
C ARG A 78 8.40 -18.46 1.08
N GLY A 79 8.57 -17.78 2.23
CA GLY A 79 9.90 -17.46 2.78
C GLY A 79 10.57 -16.23 2.19
N VAL A 80 9.89 -15.50 1.30
CA VAL A 80 10.28 -14.17 0.80
C VAL A 80 9.20 -13.16 1.11
N SER A 81 9.59 -11.88 1.19
CA SER A 81 8.60 -10.82 1.26
C SER A 81 7.82 -10.73 -0.06
N THR A 82 6.52 -10.47 0.03
CA THR A 82 5.71 -10.18 -1.15
C THR A 82 5.41 -8.70 -1.24
N ILE A 83 5.38 -8.15 -2.46
CA ILE A 83 4.90 -6.78 -2.72
C ILE A 83 3.78 -6.84 -3.74
N ALA A 84 2.64 -6.27 -3.37
CA ALA A 84 1.46 -6.20 -4.20
C ALA A 84 1.03 -4.74 -4.38
N HIS A 85 1.15 -4.19 -5.58
CA HIS A 85 0.68 -2.84 -5.91
C HIS A 85 -0.81 -2.84 -6.23
N LEU A 86 -1.65 -2.57 -5.24
CA LEU A 86 -3.11 -2.64 -5.35
C LEU A 86 -3.70 -1.60 -6.32
N HIS A 87 -2.99 -0.51 -6.53
CA HIS A 87 -3.40 0.56 -7.44
C HIS A 87 -2.53 0.66 -8.71
N GLY A 88 -1.72 -0.37 -8.96
CA GLY A 88 -0.74 -0.36 -10.05
C GLY A 88 0.56 0.37 -9.68
N GLN A 89 1.47 0.48 -10.64
CA GLN A 89 2.81 1.02 -10.48
C GLN A 89 3.23 1.72 -11.77
N ILE A 90 4.18 2.67 -11.67
CA ILE A 90 4.65 3.42 -12.85
C ILE A 90 5.31 2.55 -13.94
N LEU A 91 5.73 1.32 -13.63
CA LEU A 91 6.29 0.39 -14.60
C LEU A 91 5.25 -0.57 -15.17
N PHE A 92 4.02 -0.59 -14.65
CA PHE A 92 2.98 -1.49 -15.12
C PHE A 92 2.33 -0.95 -16.39
N CYS A 93 2.11 -1.86 -17.34
CA CYS A 93 1.34 -1.61 -18.54
C CYS A 93 0.44 -2.80 -18.84
N GLU A 94 -0.76 -2.51 -19.35
CA GLU A 94 -1.63 -3.54 -19.92
C GLU A 94 -1.14 -3.85 -21.34
N ALA A 95 -0.81 -5.12 -21.62
CA ALA A 95 -0.46 -5.58 -22.94
C ALA A 95 -1.72 -6.02 -23.69
N ARG A 96 -1.89 -5.56 -24.91
CA ARG A 96 -3.00 -5.92 -25.81
C ARG A 96 -2.44 -6.41 -27.13
N GLU A 97 -2.92 -7.55 -27.61
CA GLU A 97 -2.64 -8.02 -28.97
C GLU A 97 -3.63 -7.43 -29.98
N TYR A 98 -3.13 -7.14 -31.18
CA TYR A 98 -4.00 -6.75 -32.29
C TYR A 98 -4.36 -7.98 -33.15
N PRO A 99 -5.60 -8.16 -33.63
CA PRO A 99 -6.79 -7.38 -33.33
C PRO A 99 -7.22 -7.51 -31.87
N PHE A 100 -7.67 -6.41 -31.27
CA PHE A 100 -7.92 -6.30 -29.84
C PHE A 100 -8.84 -7.42 -29.33
N ASP A 101 -8.27 -8.41 -28.69
CA ASP A 101 -9.02 -9.33 -27.87
C ASP A 101 -9.23 -8.71 -26.48
N TYR A 102 -10.42 -8.17 -26.25
CA TYR A 102 -10.78 -7.56 -24.98
C TYR A 102 -10.99 -8.59 -23.85
N SER A 103 -10.95 -9.88 -24.19
CA SER A 103 -11.19 -10.95 -23.24
C SER A 103 -9.96 -11.34 -22.43
N MET A 104 -8.74 -11.04 -22.92
CA MET A 104 -7.49 -11.37 -22.27
C MET A 104 -6.65 -10.11 -22.08
N ARG A 105 -6.57 -9.67 -20.84
CA ARG A 105 -5.71 -8.55 -20.43
C ARG A 105 -4.49 -9.10 -19.74
N ASP A 106 -3.34 -9.01 -20.39
CA ASP A 106 -2.05 -9.37 -19.80
C ASP A 106 -1.42 -8.12 -19.18
N MET A 107 -1.00 -8.23 -17.93
CA MET A 107 -0.22 -7.17 -17.29
C MET A 107 1.25 -7.45 -17.45
N VAL A 108 2.00 -6.42 -17.83
CA VAL A 108 3.46 -6.44 -17.93
C VAL A 108 4.09 -5.42 -17.00
N LYS A 109 5.30 -5.76 -16.51
CA LYS A 109 6.17 -4.84 -15.77
C LYS A 109 7.38 -4.53 -16.64
N ASN A 110 7.57 -3.27 -16.98
CA ASN A 110 8.69 -2.80 -17.79
C ASN A 110 9.99 -2.75 -16.96
N ARG A 111 11.14 -2.90 -17.63
CA ARG A 111 12.47 -2.87 -17.02
C ARG A 111 12.75 -1.57 -16.27
N ASP A 112 12.36 -0.47 -16.86
CA ASP A 112 12.53 0.88 -16.32
C ASP A 112 11.48 1.85 -16.88
N TYR A 113 11.41 3.04 -16.28
CA TYR A 113 10.43 4.05 -16.68
C TYR A 113 10.64 4.58 -18.11
N LYS A 114 11.88 4.67 -18.58
CA LYS A 114 12.18 5.11 -19.96
C LYS A 114 11.64 4.10 -20.96
N THR A 115 11.81 2.81 -20.69
CA THR A 115 11.24 1.72 -21.49
C THR A 115 9.71 1.75 -21.41
N ALA A 116 9.14 1.94 -20.24
CA ALA A 116 7.70 2.10 -20.07
C ALA A 116 7.16 3.28 -20.89
N CYS A 117 7.84 4.43 -20.90
CA CYS A 117 7.45 5.59 -21.71
C CYS A 117 7.57 5.32 -23.22
N LYS A 118 8.65 4.67 -23.66
CA LYS A 118 8.86 4.26 -25.05
C LYS A 118 7.71 3.36 -25.52
N ASN A 119 7.38 2.37 -24.72
CA ASN A 119 6.34 1.40 -25.02
C ASN A 119 4.93 2.02 -24.98
N ARG A 120 4.70 3.07 -24.15
CA ARG A 120 3.45 3.86 -24.12
C ARG A 120 3.28 4.82 -25.27
N GLY A 121 4.38 5.27 -25.87
CA GLY A 121 4.39 6.30 -26.93
C GLY A 121 3.77 5.87 -28.26
N GLY A 122 3.42 4.61 -28.41
CA GLY A 122 2.77 4.05 -29.59
C GLY A 122 1.29 4.41 -29.75
N GLY A 123 0.83 5.60 -29.32
CA GLY A 123 -0.54 6.09 -29.52
C GLY A 123 -0.99 6.25 -30.97
N GLN A 124 -0.20 5.81 -31.92
CA GLN A 124 -0.62 5.62 -33.31
C GLN A 124 -1.01 4.15 -33.49
N PHE A 125 -2.23 3.91 -33.97
CA PHE A 125 -2.66 2.59 -34.39
C PHE A 125 -1.58 1.98 -35.30
N PRO A 126 -1.18 0.71 -35.09
CA PRO A 126 -0.18 0.08 -35.92
C PRO A 126 -0.64 0.17 -37.40
N PRO A 127 0.28 0.44 -38.32
CA PRO A 127 -0.07 0.44 -39.73
C PRO A 127 -0.65 -0.94 -40.09
N SER A 128 -1.70 -0.94 -40.90
CA SER A 128 -2.60 -2.04 -41.22
C SER A 128 -1.94 -3.35 -41.74
N ASN A 129 -0.62 -3.41 -41.84
CA ASN A 129 0.15 -4.49 -42.45
C ASN A 129 1.12 -5.22 -41.54
N GLN A 130 1.18 -4.89 -40.23
CA GLN A 130 2.05 -5.61 -39.30
C GLN A 130 1.21 -6.53 -38.41
N ALA A 131 1.34 -7.83 -38.69
CA ALA A 131 0.75 -8.88 -37.89
C ALA A 131 1.41 -8.91 -36.49
N LYS A 132 0.61 -8.78 -35.43
CA LYS A 132 0.97 -8.94 -34.03
C LYS A 132 1.96 -7.90 -33.47
N GLU A 133 1.64 -6.63 -33.53
CA GLU A 133 2.27 -5.66 -32.64
C GLU A 133 1.52 -5.63 -31.30
N GLU A 134 2.28 -5.83 -30.24
CA GLU A 134 1.79 -5.74 -28.87
C GLU A 134 1.71 -4.28 -28.45
N TYR A 135 0.55 -3.87 -27.98
CA TYR A 135 0.27 -2.50 -27.60
C TYR A 135 0.27 -2.38 -26.08
N LEU A 136 1.14 -1.53 -25.50
CA LEU A 136 1.22 -1.34 -24.05
C LEU A 136 0.51 -0.05 -23.63
N GLN A 137 -0.44 -0.15 -22.72
CA GLN A 137 -1.11 0.98 -22.11
C GLN A 137 -0.72 1.09 -20.62
N PRO A 138 -0.44 2.33 -20.11
CA PRO A 138 -0.14 2.50 -18.68
C PRO A 138 -1.31 2.06 -17.82
N GLU A 139 -1.03 1.31 -16.77
CA GLU A 139 -2.05 0.86 -15.85
C GLU A 139 -1.83 1.43 -14.44
N ILE A 140 -2.59 2.50 -14.17
CA ILE A 140 -2.78 3.04 -12.82
C ILE A 140 -4.25 2.97 -12.48
N VAL A 141 -4.55 2.38 -11.34
CA VAL A 141 -5.92 2.24 -10.84
C VAL A 141 -6.32 3.52 -10.12
N SER A 142 -6.95 4.44 -10.84
CA SER A 142 -7.46 5.69 -10.26
C SER A 142 -8.81 6.09 -10.87
N GLY A 143 -9.61 6.86 -10.13
CA GLY A 143 -10.83 7.49 -10.65
C GLY A 143 -12.00 6.55 -10.92
N LEU A 144 -12.85 6.93 -11.87
CA LEU A 144 -14.20 6.35 -12.09
C LEU A 144 -14.24 4.87 -12.51
N ARG A 145 -13.15 4.28 -13.01
CA ARG A 145 -13.10 2.86 -13.42
C ARG A 145 -12.30 1.98 -12.46
N LYS A 146 -12.12 2.43 -11.23
CA LYS A 146 -11.33 1.70 -10.24
C LYS A 146 -11.82 0.27 -10.05
N THR A 147 -13.12 0.08 -9.85
CA THR A 147 -13.71 -1.24 -9.63
C THR A 147 -13.51 -2.16 -10.83
N GLU A 148 -13.68 -1.66 -12.06
CA GLU A 148 -13.45 -2.45 -13.27
C GLU A 148 -11.99 -2.92 -13.37
N LYS A 149 -11.04 -2.04 -13.13
CA LYS A 149 -9.60 -2.36 -13.17
C LYS A 149 -9.19 -3.38 -12.10
N MET A 150 -9.84 -3.33 -10.96
CA MET A 150 -9.59 -4.27 -9.85
C MET A 150 -10.08 -5.70 -10.14
N THR A 151 -10.85 -5.93 -11.20
CA THR A 151 -11.32 -7.29 -11.59
C THR A 151 -10.30 -8.08 -12.38
N PHE A 152 -9.23 -7.46 -12.87
CA PHE A 152 -8.21 -8.11 -13.69
C PHE A 152 -6.90 -8.33 -12.91
N ALA A 153 -6.13 -9.35 -13.33
CA ALA A 153 -4.79 -9.56 -12.80
C ALA A 153 -3.85 -8.39 -13.19
N PRO A 154 -2.95 -7.99 -12.29
CA PRO A 154 -2.63 -8.60 -10.99
C PRO A 154 -3.56 -8.18 -9.85
N ASN A 155 -4.38 -7.13 -10.02
CA ASN A 155 -5.11 -6.48 -8.93
C ASN A 155 -6.05 -7.44 -8.20
N ASN A 156 -6.82 -8.26 -8.94
CA ASN A 156 -7.71 -9.26 -8.33
C ASN A 156 -6.95 -10.33 -7.55
N VAL A 157 -5.77 -10.73 -8.03
CA VAL A 157 -4.88 -11.68 -7.34
C VAL A 157 -4.35 -11.07 -6.06
N TYR A 158 -3.86 -9.83 -6.12
CA TYR A 158 -3.34 -9.12 -4.96
C TYR A 158 -4.41 -8.84 -3.89
N LEU A 159 -5.63 -8.47 -4.30
CA LEU A 159 -6.74 -8.26 -3.38
C LEU A 159 -7.21 -9.56 -2.71
N SER A 160 -7.23 -10.64 -3.47
CA SER A 160 -7.53 -11.98 -2.93
C SER A 160 -6.46 -12.42 -1.93
N ASP A 161 -5.19 -12.11 -2.22
CA ASP A 161 -4.09 -12.40 -1.31
C ASP A 161 -4.15 -11.54 -0.05
N LEU A 162 -4.48 -10.24 -0.17
CA LEU A 162 -4.70 -9.37 0.99
C LEU A 162 -5.79 -9.94 1.90
N ALA A 163 -6.94 -10.32 1.35
CA ALA A 163 -8.03 -10.91 2.12
C ALA A 163 -7.60 -12.20 2.82
N ARG A 164 -6.86 -13.07 2.12
CA ARG A 164 -6.30 -14.28 2.70
C ARG A 164 -5.30 -13.97 3.82
N LYS A 165 -4.38 -13.03 3.59
CA LYS A 165 -3.31 -12.70 4.55
C LYS A 165 -3.84 -12.09 5.84
N VAL A 166 -4.86 -11.25 5.80
CA VAL A 166 -5.47 -10.70 7.02
C VAL A 166 -6.25 -11.75 7.81
N ILE A 167 -6.74 -12.81 7.15
CA ILE A 167 -7.38 -13.96 7.82
C ILE A 167 -6.32 -14.92 8.39
N GLU A 168 -5.18 -15.09 7.72
CA GLU A 168 -4.11 -15.99 8.15
C GLU A 168 -3.23 -15.38 9.27
N ASN A 169 -3.18 -14.05 9.37
CA ASN A 169 -2.27 -13.33 10.27
C ASN A 169 -3.04 -12.37 11.17
N ASN A 170 -2.76 -12.45 12.45
CA ASN A 170 -3.37 -11.60 13.46
C ASN A 170 -2.64 -10.26 13.70
N ARG A 171 -1.76 -9.86 12.79
CA ARG A 171 -0.95 -8.64 12.92
C ARG A 171 -1.02 -7.82 11.63
N LEU A 172 -1.35 -6.54 11.79
CA LEU A 172 -1.49 -5.62 10.67
C LEU A 172 -0.77 -4.30 10.99
N MET A 173 0.08 -3.84 10.08
CA MET A 173 0.67 -2.49 10.12
C MET A 173 0.13 -1.67 8.96
N ILE A 174 -0.40 -0.49 9.26
CA ILE A 174 -0.99 0.44 8.29
C ILE A 174 -0.15 1.71 8.31
N ILE A 175 0.40 2.11 7.16
CA ILE A 175 1.30 3.26 7.05
C ILE A 175 0.75 4.25 6.02
N GLY A 176 0.42 5.48 6.45
CA GLY A 176 0.01 6.58 5.57
C GLY A 176 -1.26 6.30 4.77
N TYR A 177 -2.20 5.54 5.31
CA TYR A 177 -3.45 5.19 4.65
C TYR A 177 -4.63 5.99 5.22
N SER A 178 -5.31 6.73 4.37
CA SER A 178 -6.41 7.62 4.76
C SER A 178 -7.75 6.93 5.04
N PHE A 179 -7.83 5.60 4.94
CA PHE A 179 -9.07 4.81 5.08
C PHE A 179 -10.21 5.22 4.12
N GLY A 180 -9.86 5.90 3.02
CA GLY A 180 -10.83 6.34 2.02
C GLY A 180 -11.34 5.23 1.08
N ASP A 181 -10.69 4.07 1.04
CA ASP A 181 -11.09 2.94 0.22
C ASP A 181 -11.94 1.95 1.03
N LEU A 182 -13.25 2.01 0.84
CA LEU A 182 -14.20 1.19 1.56
C LEU A 182 -13.96 -0.31 1.35
N TYR A 183 -13.53 -0.72 0.15
CA TYR A 183 -13.28 -2.13 -0.13
C TYR A 183 -12.09 -2.67 0.66
N LEU A 184 -11.00 -1.90 0.76
CA LEU A 184 -9.86 -2.26 1.59
C LEU A 184 -10.22 -2.28 3.08
N ASN A 185 -11.06 -1.34 3.52
CA ASN A 185 -11.53 -1.31 4.91
C ASN A 185 -12.35 -2.57 5.25
N GLU A 186 -13.21 -3.04 4.31
CA GLU A 186 -13.94 -4.30 4.47
C GLU A 186 -12.98 -5.49 4.60
N ILE A 187 -11.96 -5.57 3.75
CA ILE A 187 -10.97 -6.65 3.82
C ILE A 187 -10.24 -6.62 5.18
N MET A 188 -9.80 -5.45 5.65
CA MET A 188 -9.16 -5.35 6.97
C MET A 188 -10.09 -5.76 8.11
N GLY A 189 -11.41 -5.48 7.98
CA GLY A 189 -12.42 -5.94 8.91
C GLY A 189 -12.53 -7.47 9.01
N LEU A 190 -12.18 -8.22 7.94
CA LEU A 190 -12.12 -9.69 7.99
C LEU A 190 -11.07 -10.20 8.99
N GLY A 191 -9.94 -9.49 9.13
CA GLY A 191 -8.92 -9.83 10.13
C GLY A 191 -9.48 -9.75 11.55
N MET A 192 -10.22 -8.68 11.86
CA MET A 192 -10.91 -8.55 13.15
C MET A 192 -11.91 -9.67 13.40
N ALA A 193 -12.72 -10.00 12.38
CA ALA A 193 -13.70 -11.08 12.48
C ALA A 193 -13.04 -12.46 12.67
N ALA A 194 -11.87 -12.68 12.05
CA ALA A 194 -11.15 -13.95 12.13
C ALA A 194 -10.41 -14.14 13.45
N HIS A 195 -9.84 -13.08 14.02
CA HIS A 195 -8.90 -13.17 15.15
C HIS A 195 -9.46 -12.59 16.45
N GLY A 196 -10.53 -11.78 16.39
CA GLY A 196 -11.14 -11.20 17.58
C GLY A 196 -10.13 -10.44 18.45
N ASP A 197 -9.97 -10.91 19.69
CA ASP A 197 -9.09 -10.25 20.66
C ASP A 197 -7.59 -10.41 20.38
N ASP A 198 -7.21 -11.39 19.58
CA ASP A 198 -5.82 -11.62 19.19
C ASP A 198 -5.34 -10.74 18.04
N PHE A 199 -6.24 -9.95 17.41
CA PHE A 199 -5.89 -9.08 16.29
C PHE A 199 -5.20 -7.81 16.76
N LYS A 200 -3.96 -7.61 16.36
CA LYS A 200 -3.17 -6.41 16.68
C LYS A 200 -2.94 -5.55 15.45
N VAL A 201 -3.18 -4.25 15.62
CA VAL A 201 -3.04 -3.26 14.55
C VAL A 201 -2.11 -2.14 14.99
N VAL A 202 -1.16 -1.79 14.14
CA VAL A 202 -0.36 -0.56 14.27
C VAL A 202 -0.75 0.38 13.15
N ILE A 203 -1.09 1.63 13.49
CA ILE A 203 -1.34 2.71 12.54
C ILE A 203 -0.24 3.74 12.67
N ILE A 204 0.44 4.01 11.56
CA ILE A 204 1.48 5.04 11.46
C ILE A 204 0.99 6.08 10.46
N ASP A 205 0.75 7.31 10.93
CA ASP A 205 0.31 8.40 10.08
C ASP A 205 0.89 9.73 10.58
N LYS A 206 0.77 10.77 9.78
CA LYS A 206 1.17 12.12 10.16
C LYS A 206 -0.06 13.02 10.26
N PHE A 207 -0.45 13.30 11.49
CA PHE A 207 -1.51 14.27 11.72
C PHE A 207 -0.96 15.69 11.63
N PRO A 208 -1.68 16.61 10.99
CA PRO A 208 -1.29 18.02 10.96
C PRO A 208 -1.18 18.60 12.36
N SER A 209 -0.17 19.45 12.59
CA SER A 209 0.11 20.06 13.91
C SER A 209 -1.06 20.92 14.45
N TYR A 210 -1.94 21.41 13.58
CA TYR A 210 -3.13 22.16 14.00
C TYR A 210 -4.20 21.28 14.66
N ILE A 211 -4.15 19.95 14.50
CA ILE A 211 -5.06 19.04 15.21
C ILE A 211 -4.84 19.14 16.71
N ASN A 212 -3.61 19.33 17.17
CA ASN A 212 -3.31 19.52 18.60
C ASN A 212 -4.00 20.76 19.19
N SER A 213 -4.08 21.86 18.43
CA SER A 213 -4.83 23.04 18.83
C SER A 213 -6.34 22.85 18.70
N TYR A 214 -6.80 22.03 17.75
CA TYR A 214 -8.21 21.66 17.60
C TYR A 214 -8.68 20.74 18.72
N ILE A 215 -7.87 19.78 19.16
CA ILE A 215 -8.23 18.88 20.26
C ILE A 215 -8.41 19.67 21.55
N SER A 216 -7.50 20.59 21.88
CA SER A 216 -7.66 21.46 23.05
C SER A 216 -8.88 22.39 22.93
N TRP A 217 -9.21 22.83 21.72
CA TRP A 217 -10.39 23.65 21.44
C TRP A 217 -11.69 22.82 21.46
N PHE A 218 -11.65 21.57 20.99
CA PHE A 218 -12.78 20.63 20.98
C PHE A 218 -13.17 20.15 22.38
N GLN A 219 -12.25 20.07 23.31
CA GLN A 219 -12.55 19.82 24.72
C GLN A 219 -13.46 20.90 25.32
N HIS A 220 -13.48 22.10 24.72
CA HIS A 220 -14.33 23.22 25.15
C HIS A 220 -15.63 23.41 24.36
N LEU A 221 -15.80 22.72 23.22
CA LEU A 221 -16.95 22.88 22.31
C LEU A 221 -17.66 21.53 22.04
N THR A 222 -18.42 21.07 23.00
CA THR A 222 -19.19 19.80 22.92
C THR A 222 -20.42 19.85 22.01
N HIS A 223 -20.57 20.83 21.12
CA HIS A 223 -21.77 20.94 20.28
C HIS A 223 -21.44 21.25 18.82
N GLY A 224 -21.45 20.23 17.99
CA GLY A 224 -21.98 20.36 16.63
C GLY A 224 -21.05 20.64 15.46
N CYS A 225 -19.73 20.45 15.54
CA CYS A 225 -18.87 20.46 14.35
C CYS A 225 -18.31 19.07 14.06
N ASN A 226 -18.57 18.58 12.85
CA ASN A 226 -18.01 17.34 12.33
C ASN A 226 -16.72 17.68 11.55
N PRO A 227 -15.52 17.57 12.10
CA PRO A 227 -14.33 17.66 11.30
C PRO A 227 -14.19 16.33 10.56
N GLU A 228 -14.37 16.35 9.25
CA GLU A 228 -14.26 15.16 8.39
C GLU A 228 -12.91 14.43 8.55
N GLU A 229 -11.85 15.14 8.95
CA GLU A 229 -10.51 14.60 9.19
C GLU A 229 -10.40 13.69 10.43
N PHE A 230 -11.21 13.89 11.47
CA PHE A 230 -11.31 12.97 12.62
C PHE A 230 -12.03 11.67 12.30
N ILE A 231 -12.78 11.65 11.21
CA ILE A 231 -13.60 10.53 10.81
C ILE A 231 -12.75 9.34 10.35
N PHE A 232 -11.50 9.55 9.91
CA PHE A 232 -10.70 8.48 9.32
C PHE A 232 -10.28 7.41 10.33
N VAL A 233 -9.58 7.79 11.37
CA VAL A 233 -9.19 6.83 12.42
C VAL A 233 -10.43 6.38 13.20
N SER A 234 -11.41 7.29 13.41
CA SER A 234 -12.65 6.95 14.09
C SER A 234 -13.54 6.02 13.29
N ARG A 235 -13.56 6.05 11.96
CA ARG A 235 -14.35 5.09 11.16
C ARG A 235 -13.80 3.68 11.25
N LEU A 236 -12.50 3.47 11.08
CA LEU A 236 -11.91 2.15 11.23
C LEU A 236 -11.95 1.69 12.70
N ALA A 237 -11.61 2.58 13.62
CA ALA A 237 -11.63 2.29 15.05
C ALA A 237 -13.05 2.11 15.59
N LYS A 238 -13.98 2.98 15.20
CA LYS A 238 -15.35 3.00 15.74
C LYS A 238 -16.26 1.97 15.14
N ASP A 239 -16.15 1.73 13.84
CA ASP A 239 -17.12 0.90 13.14
C ASP A 239 -16.71 -0.57 13.00
N ARG A 240 -15.41 -0.94 13.05
CA ARG A 240 -15.00 -2.32 12.73
C ARG A 240 -13.78 -2.93 13.42
N LEU A 241 -12.81 -2.15 13.88
CA LEU A 241 -11.60 -2.71 14.52
C LEU A 241 -11.61 -2.62 16.05
N PHE A 242 -12.46 -1.77 16.66
CA PHE A 242 -12.37 -1.44 18.09
C PHE A 242 -13.74 -1.23 18.75
N PHE A 243 -14.64 -2.18 18.62
CA PHE A 243 -16.00 -2.14 19.20
C PHE A 243 -16.03 -1.93 20.73
N GLU A 244 -14.91 -2.11 21.42
CA GLU A 244 -14.79 -1.97 22.87
C GLU A 244 -14.10 -0.70 23.35
N ILE A 245 -13.80 0.27 22.47
CA ILE A 245 -13.51 1.61 22.93
C ILE A 245 -14.85 2.21 23.35
N GLY A 246 -15.11 2.25 24.65
CA GLY A 246 -16.37 2.70 25.22
C GLY A 246 -16.83 4.01 24.60
N GLN A 247 -18.15 4.20 24.46
CA GLN A 247 -18.75 5.38 23.81
C GLN A 247 -18.27 6.72 24.41
N ASP A 248 -17.68 6.71 25.59
CA ASP A 248 -17.23 7.87 26.35
C ASP A 248 -15.72 8.15 26.22
N GLU A 249 -14.93 7.27 25.57
CA GLU A 249 -13.49 7.43 25.46
C GLU A 249 -13.09 7.59 23.99
N HIS A 250 -12.92 8.84 23.57
CA HIS A 250 -12.28 9.12 22.28
C HIS A 250 -10.83 8.62 22.32
N PRO A 251 -10.43 7.68 21.46
CA PRO A 251 -9.05 7.17 21.42
C PRO A 251 -8.02 8.24 21.04
N LEU A 252 -8.46 9.46 20.79
CA LEU A 252 -7.67 10.59 20.32
C LEU A 252 -7.42 11.67 21.38
N ILE A 253 -7.79 11.46 22.64
CA ILE A 253 -7.45 12.38 23.72
C ILE A 253 -6.15 11.89 24.34
N PHE A 254 -5.03 12.28 23.77
CA PHE A 254 -3.69 11.94 24.23
C PHE A 254 -3.02 13.18 24.80
N GLU A 255 -2.41 13.07 25.96
CA GLU A 255 -1.68 14.17 26.59
C GLU A 255 -0.30 14.38 25.99
N ASP A 256 0.32 13.33 25.43
CA ASP A 256 1.62 13.37 24.81
C ASP A 256 1.65 12.57 23.49
N TYR A 257 1.85 13.29 22.37
CA TYR A 257 1.88 12.72 21.02
C TYR A 257 3.28 12.29 20.58
N SER A 258 4.30 12.51 21.40
CA SER A 258 5.68 12.10 21.09
C SER A 258 5.90 10.60 21.27
N ILE A 259 4.99 9.91 21.95
CA ILE A 259 5.08 8.48 22.28
C ILE A 259 3.98 7.72 21.53
N PRO A 260 4.25 6.51 21.03
CA PRO A 260 3.20 5.64 20.50
C PRO A 260 2.10 5.40 21.53
N VAL A 261 0.87 5.56 21.12
CA VAL A 261 -0.28 5.41 22.02
C VAL A 261 -0.89 4.06 21.83
N VAL A 262 -1.13 3.34 22.91
CA VAL A 262 -1.74 2.01 22.91
C VAL A 262 -3.15 2.11 23.48
N SER A 263 -4.12 1.48 22.80
CA SER A 263 -5.50 1.37 23.30
C SER A 263 -5.56 0.60 24.61
N LYS A 264 -6.58 0.87 25.44
CA LYS A 264 -6.75 0.20 26.76
C LYS A 264 -6.83 -1.32 26.65
N ASN A 265 -7.38 -1.84 25.55
CA ASN A 265 -7.45 -3.29 25.29
C ASN A 265 -6.18 -3.87 24.68
N GLY A 266 -5.13 -3.06 24.47
CA GLY A 266 -3.86 -3.51 23.93
C GLY A 266 -3.87 -3.99 22.47
N LYS A 267 -4.90 -3.69 21.70
CA LYS A 267 -5.07 -4.17 20.31
C LYS A 267 -4.60 -3.17 19.26
N LEU A 268 -4.64 -1.86 19.57
CA LEU A 268 -4.24 -0.79 18.67
C LEU A 268 -3.04 -0.04 19.25
N MET A 269 -2.04 0.19 18.41
CA MET A 269 -0.99 1.18 18.62
C MET A 269 -1.06 2.24 17.52
N MET A 270 -0.90 3.51 17.90
CA MET A 270 -0.89 4.63 16.97
C MET A 270 0.38 5.45 17.11
N CYS A 271 1.04 5.73 15.98
CA CYS A 271 2.17 6.64 15.83
C CYS A 271 1.74 7.79 14.91
N ILE A 272 1.53 8.99 15.46
CA ILE A 272 0.88 10.09 14.73
C ILE A 272 1.84 11.20 14.26
N ASN A 273 3.12 11.08 14.56
CA ASN A 273 4.15 12.04 14.14
C ASN A 273 4.76 11.72 12.76
N GLY A 274 4.21 10.73 12.07
CA GLY A 274 4.63 10.30 10.74
C GLY A 274 5.60 9.13 10.74
N PHE A 275 5.82 8.57 9.56
CA PHE A 275 6.55 7.32 9.38
C PHE A 275 8.02 7.42 9.81
N LYS A 276 8.70 8.53 9.47
CA LYS A 276 10.11 8.72 9.86
C LYS A 276 10.28 8.71 11.37
N ASP A 277 9.43 9.45 12.09
CA ASP A 277 9.46 9.51 13.56
C ASP A 277 9.19 8.13 14.16
N ALA A 278 8.17 7.44 13.69
CA ALA A 278 7.83 6.08 14.15
C ALA A 278 9.01 5.10 13.98
N VAL A 279 9.71 5.16 12.85
CA VAL A 279 10.82 4.24 12.56
C VAL A 279 12.09 4.62 13.32
N VAL A 280 12.43 5.91 13.36
CA VAL A 280 13.69 6.35 13.99
C VAL A 280 13.64 6.27 15.50
N ASN A 281 12.50 6.63 16.10
CA ASN A 281 12.38 6.78 17.54
C ASN A 281 11.65 5.60 18.23
N HIS A 282 10.78 4.87 17.50
CA HIS A 282 9.86 3.92 18.11
C HIS A 282 9.82 2.53 17.47
N LYS A 283 10.75 2.23 16.55
CA LYS A 283 10.77 0.96 15.80
C LYS A 283 10.69 -0.28 16.71
N GLU A 284 11.51 -0.33 17.74
CA GLU A 284 11.56 -1.49 18.65
C GLU A 284 10.22 -1.64 19.39
N THR A 285 9.66 -0.55 19.91
CA THR A 285 8.34 -0.56 20.59
C THR A 285 7.24 -1.04 19.65
N ILE A 286 7.24 -0.62 18.39
CA ILE A 286 6.27 -1.06 17.37
C ILE A 286 6.41 -2.56 17.10
N LEU A 287 7.64 -3.03 16.91
CA LEU A 287 7.90 -4.45 16.66
C LEU A 287 7.55 -5.31 17.87
N GLU A 288 7.92 -4.88 19.07
CA GLU A 288 7.53 -5.57 20.31
C GLU A 288 6.02 -5.67 20.44
N PHE A 289 5.28 -4.58 20.20
CA PHE A 289 3.82 -4.59 20.25
C PHE A 289 3.22 -5.60 19.26
N LEU A 290 3.75 -5.67 18.05
CA LEU A 290 3.26 -6.62 17.05
C LEU A 290 3.66 -8.07 17.36
N TRP A 291 4.79 -8.31 18.02
CA TRP A 291 5.30 -9.67 18.24
C TRP A 291 4.98 -10.28 19.61
N GLN A 292 4.44 -9.50 20.53
CA GLN A 292 3.86 -9.99 21.77
C GLN A 292 2.52 -10.67 21.53
#